data_ad1b1129fcd1b43d75b70f278e5a8729
#
_entry.id   ad1b1129fcd1b43d75b70f278e5a8729
#
_cell.length_a   1.000
_cell.length_b   1.000
_cell.length_c   1.000
_cell.angle_alpha   90.00
_cell.angle_beta   90.00
_cell.angle_gamma   90.00
#
_symmetry.space_group_name_H-M   'P 1'
#
loop_
_entity.id
_entity.type
_entity.pdbx_description
1 polymer ?
#
loop_
_entity_poly.entity_id
_entity_poly.type
_entity_poly.pdbx_seq_one_letter_code
_entity_poly.pdbx_strand_id
1 'polypeptide(L)'
;MVDHVAWLGHDSFRLSGSQIVYVDPWHIADGAPPADIVLVTHEHSDHFDKRDIAKVSRPSTVVVGPAEVTSKLRGDTRTVAPGDVVTVGGVQIRAVPAYNTNKFREPGHVFHPREDAKVGYVIVLDGTSYYHSGDTDVIAEMSEIDVDVAMIPVSGTYVMTAEEAAEACGKLRAKVVVPMHYDTIVGSLDDAQRFSELCPLPVEILPRSK
;
A
#
# COMPACT_ATOMS: atom_id res chain seq x y z
N MET A 1 -11.06 -11.64 8.71
CA MET A 1 -10.86 -10.30 8.09
C MET A 1 -9.58 -10.24 7.29
N VAL A 2 -8.45 -10.65 7.87
CA VAL A 2 -7.17 -10.71 7.15
C VAL A 2 -6.90 -12.05 6.44
N ASP A 3 -7.78 -13.03 6.55
CA ASP A 3 -7.64 -14.35 5.91
C ASP A 3 -7.51 -14.28 4.36
N HIS A 4 -7.98 -13.17 3.80
CA HIS A 4 -7.89 -12.87 2.36
C HIS A 4 -6.73 -11.95 1.99
N VAL A 5 -5.89 -11.57 2.98
CA VAL A 5 -4.73 -10.69 2.82
C VAL A 5 -3.46 -11.51 2.89
N ALA A 6 -2.68 -11.54 1.83
CA ALA A 6 -1.35 -12.12 1.82
C ALA A 6 -0.32 -10.99 1.76
N TRP A 7 0.53 -10.89 2.79
CA TRP A 7 1.70 -10.03 2.76
C TRP A 7 2.83 -10.74 2.00
N LEU A 8 3.33 -10.14 0.96
CA LEU A 8 4.35 -10.72 0.08
C LEU A 8 5.77 -10.22 0.42
N GLY A 9 5.85 -9.29 1.35
CA GLY A 9 7.06 -8.62 1.82
C GLY A 9 7.06 -7.14 1.46
N HIS A 10 7.73 -6.32 2.25
CA HIS A 10 7.78 -4.87 2.11
C HIS A 10 6.37 -4.27 2.07
N ASP A 11 6.00 -3.57 0.98
CA ASP A 11 4.66 -3.01 0.75
C ASP A 11 3.81 -3.85 -0.21
N SER A 12 4.32 -5.03 -0.57
CA SER A 12 3.63 -5.90 -1.53
C SER A 12 2.56 -6.74 -0.85
N PHE A 13 1.32 -6.59 -1.33
CA PHE A 13 0.16 -7.33 -0.84
C PHE A 13 -0.64 -7.97 -1.98
N ARG A 14 -1.30 -9.09 -1.66
CA ARG A 14 -2.34 -9.68 -2.48
C ARG A 14 -3.62 -9.79 -1.67
N LEU A 15 -4.69 -9.20 -2.19
CA LEU A 15 -6.04 -9.34 -1.69
C LEU A 15 -6.77 -10.36 -2.57
N SER A 16 -7.39 -11.36 -1.96
CA SER A 16 -8.04 -12.47 -2.67
C SER A 16 -9.53 -12.52 -2.35
N GLY A 17 -10.37 -12.46 -3.37
CA GLY A 17 -11.82 -12.52 -3.26
C GLY A 17 -12.42 -12.87 -4.61
N SER A 18 -13.54 -12.26 -4.99
CA SER A 18 -14.13 -12.36 -6.32
C SER A 18 -13.19 -11.86 -7.42
N GLN A 19 -12.23 -10.99 -7.04
CA GLN A 19 -11.11 -10.54 -7.86
C GLN A 19 -9.80 -10.74 -7.09
N ILE A 20 -8.70 -10.93 -7.81
CA ILE A 20 -7.35 -10.95 -7.24
C ILE A 20 -6.73 -9.58 -7.47
N VAL A 21 -6.47 -8.86 -6.39
CA VAL A 21 -5.88 -7.51 -6.40
C VAL A 21 -4.48 -7.57 -5.80
N TYR A 22 -3.48 -7.10 -6.55
CA TYR A 22 -2.14 -6.87 -6.01
C TYR A 22 -1.94 -5.38 -5.76
N VAL A 23 -1.29 -5.05 -4.66
CA VAL A 23 -0.79 -3.71 -4.37
C VAL A 23 0.73 -3.78 -4.32
N ASP A 24 1.40 -2.92 -5.06
CA ASP A 24 2.86 -2.80 -5.15
C ASP A 24 3.57 -4.15 -5.32
N PRO A 25 3.25 -4.95 -6.39
CA PRO A 25 3.83 -6.28 -6.57
C PRO A 25 5.33 -6.19 -6.78
N TRP A 26 6.08 -6.69 -5.80
CA TRP A 26 7.54 -6.67 -5.76
C TRP A 26 8.08 -7.99 -5.19
N HIS A 27 9.17 -8.54 -5.79
CA HIS A 27 9.76 -9.84 -5.46
C HIS A 27 8.75 -10.99 -5.52
N ILE A 28 7.85 -10.93 -6.52
CA ILE A 28 6.81 -11.92 -6.71
C ILE A 28 7.40 -13.27 -7.16
N ALA A 29 6.99 -14.34 -6.49
CA ALA A 29 7.39 -15.70 -6.84
C ALA A 29 6.83 -16.12 -8.22
N ASP A 30 7.56 -16.97 -8.92
CA ASP A 30 7.07 -17.55 -10.17
C ASP A 30 5.86 -18.46 -9.88
N GLY A 31 4.85 -18.37 -10.76
CA GLY A 31 3.60 -19.13 -10.59
C GLY A 31 2.61 -18.52 -9.61
N ALA A 32 2.84 -17.28 -9.15
CA ALA A 32 1.86 -16.55 -8.35
C ALA A 32 0.52 -16.44 -9.08
N PRO A 33 -0.63 -16.43 -8.37
CA PRO A 33 -1.94 -16.29 -9.00
C PRO A 33 -2.03 -15.04 -9.88
N PRO A 34 -2.63 -15.14 -11.09
CA PRO A 34 -2.73 -13.97 -11.98
C PRO A 34 -3.69 -12.94 -11.40
N ALA A 35 -3.30 -11.66 -11.54
CA ALA A 35 -4.07 -10.52 -11.10
C ALA A 35 -5.25 -10.20 -12.02
N ASP A 36 -6.36 -9.82 -11.43
CA ASP A 36 -7.42 -9.05 -12.11
C ASP A 36 -7.06 -7.57 -12.12
N ILE A 37 -6.51 -7.09 -11.00
CA ILE A 37 -6.15 -5.69 -10.79
C ILE A 37 -4.76 -5.62 -10.15
N VAL A 38 -3.94 -4.70 -10.65
CA VAL A 38 -2.67 -4.30 -10.02
C VAL A 38 -2.77 -2.82 -9.67
N LEU A 39 -2.53 -2.50 -8.40
CA LEU A 39 -2.44 -1.13 -7.90
C LEU A 39 -0.96 -0.82 -7.64
N VAL A 40 -0.52 0.34 -8.08
CA VAL A 40 0.85 0.82 -7.81
C VAL A 40 0.76 2.19 -7.18
N THR A 41 1.35 2.35 -5.99
CA THR A 41 1.25 3.59 -5.22
C THR A 41 2.13 4.70 -5.77
N HIS A 42 3.34 4.37 -6.23
CA HIS A 42 4.28 5.31 -6.82
C HIS A 42 5.40 4.60 -7.61
N GLU A 43 6.31 5.37 -8.21
CA GLU A 43 7.29 4.90 -9.21
C GLU A 43 8.60 4.35 -8.65
N HIS A 44 8.83 4.32 -7.34
CA HIS A 44 10.05 3.75 -6.76
C HIS A 44 10.14 2.24 -7.01
N SER A 45 11.37 1.73 -7.12
CA SER A 45 11.65 0.38 -7.63
C SER A 45 11.15 -0.76 -6.74
N ASP A 46 10.92 -0.50 -5.48
CA ASP A 46 10.38 -1.40 -4.47
C ASP A 46 8.83 -1.44 -4.44
N HIS A 47 8.17 -0.53 -5.18
CA HIS A 47 6.72 -0.47 -5.38
C HIS A 47 6.34 -0.73 -6.85
N PHE A 48 7.22 -0.35 -7.78
CA PHE A 48 7.00 -0.42 -9.21
C PHE A 48 8.07 -1.25 -9.91
N ASP A 49 7.92 -2.57 -9.92
CA ASP A 49 8.73 -3.47 -10.75
C ASP A 49 7.91 -4.02 -11.93
N LYS A 50 8.27 -3.60 -13.15
CA LYS A 50 7.60 -4.04 -14.38
C LYS A 50 7.69 -5.55 -14.62
N ARG A 51 8.74 -6.21 -14.12
CA ARG A 51 8.92 -7.66 -14.29
C ARG A 51 7.95 -8.41 -13.39
N ASP A 52 7.80 -7.94 -12.14
CA ASP A 52 6.87 -8.54 -11.19
C ASP A 52 5.41 -8.25 -11.55
N ILE A 53 5.10 -7.03 -12.03
CA ILE A 53 3.80 -6.74 -12.63
C ILE A 53 3.52 -7.70 -13.80
N ALA A 54 4.50 -7.93 -14.69
CA ALA A 54 4.32 -8.84 -15.82
C ALA A 54 4.10 -10.30 -15.40
N LYS A 55 4.72 -10.79 -14.30
CA LYS A 55 4.51 -12.14 -13.77
C LYS A 55 3.06 -12.42 -13.37
N VAL A 56 2.39 -11.42 -12.81
CA VAL A 56 1.00 -11.56 -12.35
C VAL A 56 -0.02 -11.09 -13.39
N SER A 57 0.40 -10.36 -14.44
CA SER A 57 -0.52 -9.81 -15.43
C SER A 57 -0.97 -10.85 -16.46
N ARG A 58 -2.20 -10.72 -16.88
CA ARG A 58 -2.83 -11.38 -18.02
C ARG A 58 -3.46 -10.34 -18.96
N PRO A 59 -3.89 -10.68 -20.19
CA PRO A 59 -4.44 -9.67 -21.12
C PRO A 59 -5.62 -8.86 -20.60
N SER A 60 -6.36 -9.39 -19.61
CA SER A 60 -7.49 -8.71 -18.96
C SER A 60 -7.13 -7.95 -17.67
N THR A 61 -5.88 -8.00 -17.22
CA THR A 61 -5.45 -7.29 -16.00
C THR A 61 -5.47 -5.78 -16.22
N VAL A 62 -6.11 -5.07 -15.30
CA VAL A 62 -6.11 -3.61 -15.27
C VAL A 62 -5.06 -3.13 -14.27
N VAL A 63 -4.19 -2.21 -14.70
CA VAL A 63 -3.22 -1.58 -13.80
C VAL A 63 -3.68 -0.17 -13.46
N VAL A 64 -3.76 0.15 -12.17
CA VAL A 64 -4.14 1.48 -11.65
C VAL A 64 -2.93 2.10 -10.96
N GLY A 65 -2.64 3.34 -11.23
CA GLY A 65 -1.53 4.06 -10.61
C GLY A 65 -1.47 5.52 -11.00
N PRO A 66 -0.57 6.30 -10.39
CA PRO A 66 -0.33 7.68 -10.79
C PRO A 66 0.31 7.77 -12.18
N ALA A 67 0.35 8.98 -12.74
CA ALA A 67 0.78 9.22 -14.13
C ALA A 67 2.21 8.73 -14.42
N GLU A 68 3.14 8.90 -13.46
CA GLU A 68 4.53 8.45 -13.57
C GLU A 68 4.69 6.93 -13.62
N VAL A 69 3.69 6.18 -13.17
CA VAL A 69 3.61 4.72 -13.28
C VAL A 69 2.95 4.32 -14.59
N THR A 70 1.72 4.79 -14.81
CA THR A 70 0.90 4.34 -15.96
C THR A 70 1.48 4.72 -17.30
N SER A 71 2.16 5.88 -17.40
CA SER A 71 2.87 6.30 -18.63
C SER A 71 4.01 5.36 -19.05
N LYS A 72 4.52 4.55 -18.13
CA LYS A 72 5.63 3.60 -18.37
C LYS A 72 5.14 2.19 -18.71
N LEU A 73 3.82 1.95 -18.71
CA LEU A 73 3.20 0.66 -18.94
C LEU A 73 2.46 0.61 -20.29
N ARG A 74 2.15 -0.61 -20.71
CA ARG A 74 1.28 -0.90 -21.86
C ARG A 74 0.11 -1.77 -21.39
N GLY A 75 -0.98 -1.76 -22.13
CA GLY A 75 -2.19 -2.53 -21.80
C GLY A 75 -3.28 -1.66 -21.20
N ASP A 76 -4.19 -2.25 -20.44
CA ASP A 76 -5.29 -1.53 -19.80
C ASP A 76 -4.79 -0.86 -18.51
N THR A 77 -4.59 0.45 -18.57
CA THR A 77 -4.14 1.27 -17.44
C THR A 77 -5.18 2.32 -17.09
N ARG A 78 -5.29 2.63 -15.80
CA ARG A 78 -6.11 3.72 -15.26
C ARG A 78 -5.20 4.67 -14.48
N THR A 79 -5.05 5.88 -14.98
CA THR A 79 -4.31 6.92 -14.26
C THR A 79 -5.20 7.54 -13.20
N VAL A 80 -4.66 7.67 -11.99
CA VAL A 80 -5.35 8.29 -10.85
C VAL A 80 -4.43 9.30 -10.15
N ALA A 81 -5.06 10.27 -9.50
CA ALA A 81 -4.45 11.24 -8.59
C ALA A 81 -5.19 11.18 -7.24
N PRO A 82 -4.63 11.76 -6.16
CA PRO A 82 -5.30 11.83 -4.88
C PRO A 82 -6.73 12.40 -4.99
N GLY A 83 -7.72 11.67 -4.47
CA GLY A 83 -9.15 12.02 -4.53
C GLY A 83 -9.92 11.28 -5.64
N ASP A 84 -9.25 10.71 -6.63
CA ASP A 84 -9.92 9.97 -7.70
C ASP A 84 -10.51 8.65 -7.19
N VAL A 85 -11.64 8.26 -7.81
CA VAL A 85 -12.31 6.98 -7.57
C VAL A 85 -12.51 6.27 -8.90
N VAL A 86 -12.07 5.02 -8.97
CA VAL A 86 -12.29 4.14 -10.13
C VAL A 86 -12.94 2.84 -9.67
N THR A 87 -13.71 2.21 -10.55
CA THR A 87 -14.27 0.87 -10.33
C THR A 87 -13.81 -0.08 -11.42
N VAL A 88 -13.22 -1.19 -11.03
CA VAL A 88 -12.71 -2.22 -11.95
C VAL A 88 -13.25 -3.57 -11.50
N GLY A 89 -13.94 -4.30 -12.37
CA GLY A 89 -14.46 -5.64 -12.07
C GLY A 89 -15.33 -5.72 -10.80
N GLY A 90 -16.00 -4.62 -10.42
CA GLY A 90 -16.79 -4.53 -9.18
C GLY A 90 -16.00 -4.08 -7.95
N VAL A 91 -14.68 -4.01 -8.03
CA VAL A 91 -13.82 -3.47 -6.95
C VAL A 91 -13.81 -1.95 -7.04
N GLN A 92 -14.19 -1.27 -5.97
CA GLN A 92 -14.08 0.18 -5.85
C GLN A 92 -12.71 0.54 -5.28
N ILE A 93 -12.02 1.47 -5.93
CA ILE A 93 -10.67 1.90 -5.59
C ILE A 93 -10.67 3.43 -5.50
N ARG A 94 -10.36 3.97 -4.33
CA ARG A 94 -10.18 5.41 -4.11
C ARG A 94 -8.70 5.66 -3.86
N ALA A 95 -8.08 6.49 -4.69
CA ALA A 95 -6.73 7.00 -4.47
C ALA A 95 -6.78 8.08 -3.38
N VAL A 96 -5.90 7.97 -2.39
CA VAL A 96 -5.78 8.92 -1.29
C VAL A 96 -4.35 9.47 -1.24
N PRO A 97 -4.11 10.66 -0.69
CA PRO A 97 -2.75 11.22 -0.61
C PRO A 97 -1.79 10.31 0.18
N ALA A 98 -0.55 10.23 -0.28
CA ALA A 98 0.58 9.64 0.43
C ALA A 98 1.80 10.55 0.26
N TYR A 99 2.33 11.10 1.35
CA TYR A 99 3.48 12.02 1.30
C TYR A 99 4.22 12.10 2.64
N ASN A 100 5.46 12.59 2.57
CA ASN A 100 6.27 12.84 3.75
C ASN A 100 6.12 14.27 4.27
N THR A 101 6.27 14.40 5.60
CA THR A 101 6.30 15.68 6.32
C THR A 101 7.61 15.88 7.06
N ASN A 102 8.29 14.80 7.46
CA ASN A 102 9.50 14.83 8.29
C ASN A 102 10.59 13.82 7.87
N LYS A 103 10.42 13.10 6.77
CA LYS A 103 11.44 12.20 6.22
C LYS A 103 12.16 12.89 5.07
N PHE A 104 13.37 13.38 5.33
CA PHE A 104 14.12 14.23 4.40
C PHE A 104 15.18 13.44 3.65
N ARG A 105 15.23 13.62 2.33
CA ARG A 105 16.33 13.19 1.47
C ARG A 105 17.56 14.10 1.66
N GLU A 106 17.30 15.40 1.79
CA GLU A 106 18.27 16.45 2.06
C GLU A 106 17.58 17.62 2.77
N PRO A 107 18.30 18.57 3.38
CA PRO A 107 17.68 19.67 4.12
C PRO A 107 16.61 20.41 3.30
N GLY A 108 15.37 20.40 3.79
CA GLY A 108 14.21 21.06 3.17
C GLY A 108 13.53 20.24 2.06
N HIS A 109 14.04 19.08 1.67
CA HIS A 109 13.45 18.24 0.62
C HIS A 109 13.11 16.85 1.17
N VAL A 110 11.83 16.55 1.33
CA VAL A 110 11.35 15.25 1.76
C VAL A 110 11.48 14.20 0.64
N PHE A 111 11.40 12.90 1.01
CA PHE A 111 11.47 11.80 0.03
C PHE A 111 10.26 11.76 -0.91
N HIS A 112 9.07 12.01 -0.38
CA HIS A 112 7.81 12.00 -1.11
C HIS A 112 7.10 13.34 -0.89
N PRO A 113 7.41 14.39 -1.68
CA PRO A 113 6.73 15.67 -1.57
C PRO A 113 5.24 15.55 -1.91
N ARG A 114 4.41 16.36 -1.27
CA ARG A 114 2.95 16.36 -1.52
C ARG A 114 2.60 16.69 -2.98
N GLU A 115 3.37 17.56 -3.60
CA GLU A 115 3.23 17.96 -5.00
C GLU A 115 3.48 16.87 -6.02
N ASP A 116 4.19 15.80 -5.64
CA ASP A 116 4.40 14.61 -6.50
C ASP A 116 3.11 13.79 -6.66
N ALA A 117 2.07 14.08 -5.85
CA ALA A 117 0.76 13.45 -5.92
C ALA A 117 0.80 11.90 -5.87
N LYS A 118 1.74 11.34 -5.11
CA LYS A 118 1.80 9.90 -4.84
C LYS A 118 0.58 9.47 -4.03
N VAL A 119 0.20 8.20 -4.13
CA VAL A 119 -1.08 7.72 -3.60
C VAL A 119 -0.94 6.51 -2.68
N GLY A 120 -1.81 6.46 -1.69
CA GLY A 120 -2.30 5.22 -1.09
C GLY A 120 -3.65 4.86 -1.71
N TYR A 121 -4.22 3.75 -1.29
CA TYR A 121 -5.51 3.26 -1.82
C TYR A 121 -6.47 2.86 -0.70
N VAL A 122 -7.73 3.26 -0.82
CA VAL A 122 -8.84 2.59 -0.14
C VAL A 122 -9.53 1.72 -1.17
N ILE A 123 -9.61 0.41 -0.88
CA ILE A 123 -10.07 -0.64 -1.78
C ILE A 123 -11.27 -1.31 -1.13
N VAL A 124 -12.38 -1.44 -1.85
CA VAL A 124 -13.54 -2.22 -1.40
C VAL A 124 -13.68 -3.45 -2.29
N LEU A 125 -13.44 -4.63 -1.71
CA LEU A 125 -13.52 -5.93 -2.35
C LEU A 125 -14.47 -6.82 -1.54
N ASP A 126 -15.54 -7.31 -2.17
CA ASP A 126 -16.54 -8.20 -1.56
C ASP A 126 -17.09 -7.70 -0.22
N GLY A 127 -17.31 -6.39 -0.12
CA GLY A 127 -17.86 -5.75 1.07
C GLY A 127 -16.86 -5.52 2.21
N THR A 128 -15.59 -5.91 2.05
CA THR A 128 -14.50 -5.60 2.97
C THR A 128 -13.69 -4.42 2.43
N SER A 129 -13.39 -3.48 3.30
CA SER A 129 -12.59 -2.28 2.96
C SER A 129 -11.17 -2.39 3.48
N TYR A 130 -10.22 -2.05 2.61
CA TYR A 130 -8.79 -2.09 2.88
C TYR A 130 -8.18 -0.72 2.61
N TYR A 131 -7.26 -0.29 3.47
CA TYR A 131 -6.42 0.88 3.23
C TYR A 131 -4.97 0.45 3.13
N HIS A 132 -4.35 0.70 2.00
CA HIS A 132 -2.89 0.62 1.81
C HIS A 132 -2.36 2.04 1.72
N SER A 133 -1.59 2.46 2.73
CA SER A 133 -1.21 3.87 2.83
C SER A 133 -0.18 4.32 1.78
N GLY A 134 0.53 3.39 1.15
CA GLY A 134 1.75 3.71 0.41
C GLY A 134 2.82 4.27 1.35
N ASP A 135 3.85 4.89 0.77
CA ASP A 135 4.91 5.56 1.51
C ASP A 135 4.45 6.93 1.98
N THR A 136 4.25 7.05 3.28
CA THR A 136 3.71 8.27 3.88
C THR A 136 4.18 8.46 5.31
N ASP A 137 4.17 9.70 5.77
CA ASP A 137 4.21 10.06 7.17
C ASP A 137 2.80 10.22 7.75
N VAL A 138 2.69 10.65 9.00
CA VAL A 138 1.41 11.01 9.63
C VAL A 138 0.86 12.26 8.95
N ILE A 139 -0.24 12.11 8.22
CA ILE A 139 -0.88 13.19 7.47
C ILE A 139 -2.31 13.45 7.96
N ALA A 140 -2.82 14.65 7.73
CA ALA A 140 -4.15 15.06 8.21
C ALA A 140 -5.28 14.24 7.58
N GLU A 141 -5.13 13.87 6.33
CA GLU A 141 -6.09 13.12 5.52
C GLU A 141 -6.37 11.70 6.06
N MET A 142 -5.50 11.18 6.93
CA MET A 142 -5.75 9.90 7.61
C MET A 142 -7.01 9.93 8.49
N SER A 143 -7.45 11.11 8.96
CA SER A 143 -8.72 11.27 9.69
C SER A 143 -9.97 10.93 8.87
N GLU A 144 -9.86 10.89 7.54
CA GLU A 144 -10.93 10.53 6.62
C GLU A 144 -10.98 9.03 6.29
N ILE A 145 -10.02 8.25 6.81
CA ILE A 145 -9.92 6.81 6.58
C ILE A 145 -10.80 6.06 7.60
N ASP A 146 -11.73 5.28 7.07
CA ASP A 146 -12.61 4.38 7.84
C ASP A 146 -12.73 3.06 7.08
N VAL A 147 -12.05 2.00 7.57
CA VAL A 147 -11.86 0.75 6.85
C VAL A 147 -11.90 -0.46 7.80
N ASP A 148 -11.98 -1.65 7.22
CA ASP A 148 -11.86 -2.90 7.98
C ASP A 148 -10.40 -3.23 8.30
N VAL A 149 -9.51 -3.11 7.30
CA VAL A 149 -8.08 -3.45 7.40
C VAL A 149 -7.24 -2.27 6.93
N ALA A 150 -6.26 -1.83 7.73
CA ALA A 150 -5.29 -0.82 7.32
C ALA A 150 -3.87 -1.41 7.28
N MET A 151 -3.15 -1.20 6.18
CA MET A 151 -1.75 -1.57 6.00
C MET A 151 -0.91 -0.31 6.12
N ILE A 152 -0.03 -0.25 7.15
CA ILE A 152 0.68 0.96 7.59
C ILE A 152 2.18 0.70 7.69
N PRO A 153 3.06 1.54 7.10
CA PRO A 153 4.50 1.37 7.16
C PRO A 153 5.05 1.72 8.54
N VAL A 154 6.12 1.00 8.97
CA VAL A 154 6.61 1.08 10.36
C VAL A 154 8.13 1.21 10.50
N SER A 155 8.91 1.17 9.40
CA SER A 155 10.38 1.03 9.47
C SER A 155 11.14 2.29 9.88
N GLY A 156 10.52 3.47 9.88
CA GLY A 156 11.18 4.75 10.18
C GLY A 156 12.14 5.25 9.08
N THR A 157 12.44 4.42 8.08
CA THR A 157 13.28 4.80 6.95
C THR A 157 12.38 5.10 5.76
N TYR A 158 12.44 6.32 5.27
CA TYR A 158 11.58 6.91 4.20
C TYR A 158 10.11 7.10 4.60
N VAL A 159 9.65 6.40 5.62
CA VAL A 159 8.26 6.31 6.09
C VAL A 159 8.19 6.44 7.61
N MET A 160 7.01 6.32 8.19
CA MET A 160 6.75 6.39 9.63
C MET A 160 7.60 5.41 10.43
N THR A 161 8.07 5.85 11.61
CA THR A 161 8.55 4.95 12.67
C THR A 161 7.38 4.20 13.29
N ALA A 162 7.66 3.19 14.13
CA ALA A 162 6.63 2.48 14.90
C ALA A 162 5.77 3.42 15.76
N GLU A 163 6.39 4.44 16.38
CA GLU A 163 5.72 5.46 17.19
C GLU A 163 4.82 6.36 16.34
N GLU A 164 5.32 6.84 15.20
CA GLU A 164 4.55 7.66 14.25
C GLU A 164 3.39 6.85 13.64
N ALA A 165 3.60 5.59 13.29
CA ALA A 165 2.56 4.70 12.79
C ALA A 165 1.45 4.47 13.84
N ALA A 166 1.80 4.34 15.13
CA ALA A 166 0.83 4.26 16.21
C ALA A 166 0.05 5.59 16.38
N GLU A 167 0.70 6.75 16.20
CA GLU A 167 0.01 8.05 16.13
C GLU A 167 -0.97 8.11 14.95
N ALA A 168 -0.55 7.65 13.77
CA ALA A 168 -1.40 7.57 12.58
C ALA A 168 -2.66 6.74 12.84
N CYS A 169 -2.52 5.59 13.51
CA CYS A 169 -3.64 4.74 13.90
C CYS A 169 -4.60 5.41 14.89
N GLY A 170 -4.14 6.40 15.65
CA GLY A 170 -5.01 7.24 16.47
C GLY A 170 -5.87 8.24 15.68
N LYS A 171 -5.54 8.49 14.41
CA LYS A 171 -6.28 9.42 13.54
C LYS A 171 -7.30 8.73 12.65
N LEU A 172 -7.01 7.52 12.18
CA LEU A 172 -7.88 6.73 11.30
C LEU A 172 -8.81 5.80 12.11
N ARG A 173 -9.80 5.22 11.44
CA ARG A 173 -10.60 4.12 11.98
C ARG A 173 -10.34 2.85 11.18
N ALA A 174 -9.92 1.80 11.88
CA ALA A 174 -9.77 0.47 11.31
C ALA A 174 -10.12 -0.60 12.36
N LYS A 175 -10.61 -1.75 11.91
CA LYS A 175 -10.89 -2.89 12.80
C LYS A 175 -9.62 -3.66 13.13
N VAL A 176 -8.66 -3.69 12.20
CA VAL A 176 -7.34 -4.30 12.36
C VAL A 176 -6.31 -3.55 11.51
N VAL A 177 -5.08 -3.50 12.01
CA VAL A 177 -3.95 -2.88 11.31
C VAL A 177 -2.88 -3.93 11.04
N VAL A 178 -2.28 -3.89 9.86
CA VAL A 178 -1.19 -4.76 9.43
C VAL A 178 0.05 -3.89 9.19
N PRO A 179 1.16 -4.10 9.89
CA PRO A 179 2.41 -3.40 9.61
C PRO A 179 3.00 -3.84 8.27
N MET A 180 3.64 -2.89 7.58
CA MET A 180 4.35 -3.11 6.31
C MET A 180 5.64 -2.28 6.25
N HIS A 181 6.36 -2.34 5.13
CA HIS A 181 7.61 -1.62 4.88
C HIS A 181 8.72 -1.96 5.87
N TYR A 182 8.91 -3.26 6.17
CA TYR A 182 9.96 -3.77 7.06
C TYR A 182 10.47 -5.15 6.58
N ASP A 183 11.57 -5.62 7.21
CA ASP A 183 12.15 -6.97 7.04
C ASP A 183 12.53 -7.34 5.59
N THR A 184 12.88 -6.34 4.77
CA THR A 184 13.35 -6.59 3.39
C THR A 184 14.52 -5.68 3.02
N ILE A 185 14.27 -4.40 2.67
CA ILE A 185 15.30 -3.40 2.33
C ILE A 185 15.70 -2.64 3.60
N VAL A 186 14.71 -2.28 4.40
CA VAL A 186 14.81 -1.45 5.59
C VAL A 186 13.93 -2.02 6.70
N GLY A 187 14.16 -1.57 7.92
CA GLY A 187 13.41 -2.02 9.07
C GLY A 187 13.65 -3.49 9.44
N SER A 188 12.95 -3.93 10.45
CA SER A 188 13.03 -5.28 10.98
C SER A 188 11.70 -5.73 11.58
N LEU A 189 11.59 -6.99 11.94
CA LEU A 189 10.44 -7.51 12.69
C LEU A 189 10.26 -6.77 14.05
N ASP A 190 11.35 -6.26 14.64
CA ASP A 190 11.29 -5.51 15.91
C ASP A 190 10.48 -4.22 15.75
N ASP A 191 10.53 -3.55 14.57
CA ASP A 191 9.71 -2.37 14.29
C ASP A 191 8.22 -2.71 14.26
N ALA A 192 7.86 -3.83 13.62
CA ALA A 192 6.48 -4.31 13.59
C ALA A 192 5.98 -4.74 14.99
N GLN A 193 6.83 -5.38 15.79
CA GLN A 193 6.52 -5.73 17.17
C GLN A 193 6.36 -4.48 18.04
N ARG A 194 7.28 -3.53 17.93
CA ARG A 194 7.20 -2.24 18.62
C ARG A 194 5.93 -1.47 18.25
N PHE A 195 5.58 -1.44 16.98
CA PHE A 195 4.31 -0.88 16.52
C PHE A 195 3.12 -1.57 17.16
N SER A 196 3.11 -2.91 17.22
CA SER A 196 2.02 -3.67 17.83
C SER A 196 1.82 -3.38 19.32
N GLU A 197 2.91 -3.07 20.04
CA GLU A 197 2.84 -2.67 21.46
C GLU A 197 2.25 -1.27 21.66
N LEU A 198 2.44 -0.37 20.69
CA LEU A 198 2.08 1.05 20.82
C LEU A 198 0.72 1.38 20.19
N CYS A 199 0.31 0.61 19.19
CA CYS A 199 -0.87 0.91 18.39
C CYS A 199 -2.16 0.81 19.23
N PRO A 200 -3.04 1.83 19.20
CA PRO A 200 -4.31 1.79 19.93
C PRO A 200 -5.38 0.86 19.34
N LEU A 201 -5.11 0.32 18.14
CA LEU A 201 -6.00 -0.58 17.41
C LEU A 201 -5.46 -2.01 17.44
N PRO A 202 -6.28 -3.05 17.19
CA PRO A 202 -5.81 -4.42 17.01
C PRO A 202 -4.78 -4.50 15.87
N VAL A 203 -3.63 -5.11 16.13
CA VAL A 203 -2.55 -5.32 15.15
C VAL A 203 -2.39 -6.78 14.83
N GLU A 204 -2.25 -7.11 13.55
CA GLU A 204 -1.92 -8.45 13.08
C GLU A 204 -0.65 -8.41 12.23
N ILE A 205 0.44 -9.00 12.75
CA ILE A 205 1.72 -9.14 12.04
C ILE A 205 1.62 -10.40 11.18
N LEU A 206 1.41 -10.22 9.88
CA LEU A 206 1.26 -11.33 8.95
C LEU A 206 2.61 -11.98 8.65
N PRO A 207 2.65 -13.33 8.53
CA PRO A 207 3.83 -13.99 8.00
C PRO A 207 3.98 -13.67 6.51
N ARG A 208 5.24 -13.57 6.04
CA ARG A 208 5.49 -13.41 4.61
C ARG A 208 4.99 -14.63 3.83
N SER A 209 4.08 -14.39 2.90
CA SER A 209 3.55 -15.40 1.98
C SER A 209 4.54 -15.66 0.84
N LYS A 210 4.51 -16.89 0.30
CA LYS A 210 5.35 -17.28 -0.85
C LYS A 210 4.61 -17.10 -2.16
#